data_85f00e1aecde3740a70d4483461d65fd
#
_entry.id   85f00e1aecde3740a70d4483461d65fd
#
_cell.length_a   1.000
_cell.length_b   1.000
_cell.length_c   1.000
_cell.angle_alpha   90.00
_cell.angle_beta   90.00
_cell.angle_gamma   90.00
#
_symmetry.space_group_name_H-M   'P 1'
#
loop_
_entity.id
_entity.type
_entity.pdbx_description
1 polymer ?
#
loop_
_entity_poly.entity_id
_entity_poly.type
_entity_poly.pdbx_seq_one_letter_code
_entity_poly.pdbx_strand_id
1 'polypeptide(L)'
;KLSTYKWEIIQEVTAADERQTTLSYVFPLFRYHERWKEVNLADAEPRPLMKHSIKKGHVYLRDISPQAYPDGFMEPTGETAVFDESALAYTEKSIALCKEKGIEVVLLHLPKMSWTYEKSQAMETFAEEQGVDYVDFDTEEIRTQVGLDPAVDYYDQGHVNLTGSVKVSEWLGNYLDQTYDLPDHRGEEAYAQWDIDLQAYLERTGLS
;
A
#
# COMPACT_ATOMS: atom_id res chain seq x y z
N LYS A 1 8.02 11.94 22.90
CA LYS A 1 9.14 12.82 22.50
C LYS A 1 8.98 13.13 21.02
N LEU A 2 9.02 14.40 20.63
CA LEU A 2 9.15 14.81 19.23
C LEU A 2 10.59 14.47 18.80
N SER A 3 10.72 13.59 17.79
CA SER A 3 12.01 13.38 17.13
C SER A 3 12.28 14.51 16.13
N THR A 4 13.53 14.69 15.74
CA THR A 4 13.91 15.68 14.71
C THR A 4 13.12 15.43 13.41
N TYR A 5 13.04 14.19 12.96
CA TYR A 5 12.25 13.79 11.77
C TYR A 5 10.77 14.16 11.89
N LYS A 6 10.16 13.91 13.05
CA LYS A 6 8.75 14.27 13.26
C LYS A 6 8.55 15.78 13.19
N TRP A 7 9.51 16.55 13.67
CA TRP A 7 9.45 18.00 13.61
C TRP A 7 9.58 18.52 12.19
N GLU A 8 10.52 17.99 11.40
CA GLU A 8 10.68 18.30 9.98
C GLU A 8 9.41 18.03 9.19
N ILE A 9 8.82 16.83 9.34
CA ILE A 9 7.56 16.45 8.69
C ILE A 9 6.43 17.43 9.06
N ILE A 10 6.31 17.80 10.36
CA ILE A 10 5.30 18.78 10.80
C ILE A 10 5.50 20.13 10.09
N GLN A 11 6.73 20.60 9.99
CA GLN A 11 7.02 21.87 9.31
C GLN A 11 6.65 21.83 7.83
N GLU A 12 6.99 20.77 7.12
CA GLU A 12 6.70 20.61 5.70
C GLU A 12 5.18 20.49 5.46
N VAL A 13 4.48 19.65 6.21
CA VAL A 13 3.02 19.49 6.07
C VAL A 13 2.27 20.79 6.38
N THR A 14 2.71 21.54 7.39
CA THR A 14 2.06 22.81 7.72
C THR A 14 2.42 23.95 6.78
N ALA A 15 3.54 23.83 6.05
CA ALA A 15 3.87 24.76 4.98
C ALA A 15 3.09 24.48 3.70
N ALA A 16 2.74 23.22 3.46
CA ALA A 16 2.00 22.81 2.26
C ALA A 16 0.47 23.01 2.37
N ASP A 17 -0.10 23.06 3.57
CA ASP A 17 -1.54 23.23 3.80
C ASP A 17 -1.80 24.29 4.87
N GLU A 18 -2.25 25.49 4.44
CA GLU A 18 -2.57 26.62 5.32
C GLU A 18 -3.66 26.30 6.38
N ARG A 19 -4.47 25.26 6.17
CA ARG A 19 -5.49 24.81 7.14
C ARG A 19 -4.87 24.06 8.30
N GLN A 20 -3.61 23.65 8.18
CA GLN A 20 -2.86 22.91 9.20
C GLN A 20 -1.98 23.88 9.99
N THR A 21 -1.84 23.64 11.28
CA THR A 21 -0.95 24.44 12.13
C THR A 21 0.02 23.53 12.87
N THR A 22 1.25 23.98 13.02
CA THR A 22 2.26 23.26 13.81
C THR A 22 1.75 22.91 15.22
N LEU A 23 0.96 23.82 15.80
CA LEU A 23 0.38 23.63 17.14
C LEU A 23 -0.58 22.43 17.19
N SER A 24 -1.37 22.20 16.13
CA SER A 24 -2.31 21.07 16.06
C SER A 24 -1.60 19.71 16.02
N TYR A 25 -0.38 19.65 15.52
CA TYR A 25 0.42 18.41 15.50
C TYR A 25 1.19 18.19 16.81
N VAL A 26 1.61 19.27 17.47
CA VAL A 26 2.31 19.19 18.78
C VAL A 26 1.32 18.88 19.90
N PHE A 27 0.14 19.46 19.83
CA PHE A 27 -0.94 19.25 20.78
C PHE A 27 -2.15 18.63 20.08
N PRO A 28 -2.27 17.29 20.04
CA PRO A 28 -3.34 16.57 19.35
C PRO A 28 -4.76 17.02 19.76
N LEU A 29 -4.90 17.59 20.97
CA LEU A 29 -6.15 18.14 21.45
C LEU A 29 -6.75 19.17 20.46
N PHE A 30 -5.92 20.06 19.90
CA PHE A 30 -6.37 21.05 18.94
C PHE A 30 -6.79 20.44 17.60
N ARG A 31 -6.17 19.33 17.20
CA ARG A 31 -6.50 18.63 15.95
C ARG A 31 -7.81 17.86 16.03
N TYR A 32 -8.13 17.34 17.21
CA TYR A 32 -9.28 16.47 17.41
C TYR A 32 -10.42 17.14 18.19
N HIS A 33 -10.34 18.44 18.45
CA HIS A 33 -11.33 19.15 19.28
C HIS A 33 -12.76 19.08 18.69
N GLU A 34 -12.90 19.01 17.37
CA GLU A 34 -14.22 18.87 16.74
C GLU A 34 -14.85 17.50 16.94
N ARG A 35 -14.03 16.47 17.18
CA ARG A 35 -14.50 15.11 17.47
C ARG A 35 -15.09 14.94 18.87
N TRP A 36 -15.00 15.93 19.72
CA TRP A 36 -15.57 15.84 21.07
C TRP A 36 -17.09 15.64 21.07
N LYS A 37 -17.76 16.07 20.00
CA LYS A 37 -19.19 15.84 19.80
C LYS A 37 -19.51 14.38 19.44
N GLU A 38 -18.51 13.64 18.99
CA GLU A 38 -18.61 12.25 18.55
C GLU A 38 -18.04 11.27 19.58
N VAL A 39 -17.37 11.78 20.64
CA VAL A 39 -16.79 10.95 21.70
C VAL A 39 -17.92 10.22 22.45
N ASN A 40 -17.79 8.92 22.54
CA ASN A 40 -18.72 8.04 23.25
C ASN A 40 -17.97 7.17 24.28
N LEU A 41 -18.70 6.42 25.08
CA LEU A 41 -18.10 5.58 26.12
C LEU A 41 -17.12 4.53 25.59
N ALA A 42 -17.30 4.06 24.36
CA ALA A 42 -16.36 3.12 23.74
C ALA A 42 -15.00 3.74 23.42
N ASP A 43 -14.92 5.07 23.29
CA ASP A 43 -13.65 5.77 23.11
C ASP A 43 -12.85 5.89 24.42
N ALA A 44 -13.52 5.76 25.56
CA ALA A 44 -12.90 5.75 26.89
C ALA A 44 -12.45 4.35 27.33
N GLU A 45 -12.88 3.29 26.64
CA GLU A 45 -12.38 1.94 26.91
C GLU A 45 -10.91 1.85 26.53
N PRO A 46 -10.04 1.30 27.42
CA PRO A 46 -8.65 1.05 27.07
C PRO A 46 -8.63 0.08 25.88
N ARG A 47 -8.42 0.61 24.67
CA ARG A 47 -8.15 -0.29 23.54
C ARG A 47 -6.86 -1.00 23.87
N PRO A 48 -6.87 -2.35 23.96
CA PRO A 48 -5.63 -3.07 24.14
C PRO A 48 -4.68 -2.58 23.06
N LEU A 49 -3.56 -1.99 23.47
CA LEU A 49 -2.49 -1.59 22.56
C LEU A 49 -2.13 -2.84 21.75
N MET A 50 -2.50 -2.84 20.48
CA MET A 50 -2.31 -3.92 19.53
C MET A 50 -3.07 -5.22 19.87
N LYS A 51 -4.37 -5.23 19.61
CA LYS A 51 -5.06 -6.48 19.44
C LYS A 51 -4.41 -7.19 18.25
N HIS A 52 -3.83 -8.37 18.48
CA HIS A 52 -3.27 -9.19 17.42
C HIS A 52 -4.32 -9.36 16.31
N SER A 53 -3.97 -9.01 15.07
CA SER A 53 -4.87 -9.07 13.94
C SER A 53 -4.38 -10.12 12.95
N ILE A 54 -5.18 -11.14 12.73
CA ILE A 54 -4.92 -12.15 11.69
C ILE A 54 -4.83 -11.54 10.28
N LYS A 55 -5.36 -10.33 10.08
CA LYS A 55 -5.36 -9.64 8.80
C LYS A 55 -4.05 -8.93 8.49
N LYS A 56 -3.14 -8.77 9.47
CA LYS A 56 -1.84 -8.08 9.29
C LYS A 56 -1.94 -6.72 8.58
N GLY A 57 -3.04 -5.99 8.77
CA GLY A 57 -3.31 -4.71 8.09
C GLY A 57 -4.10 -4.82 6.78
N HIS A 58 -4.27 -6.03 6.24
CA HIS A 58 -5.06 -6.24 5.03
C HIS A 58 -6.57 -6.09 5.30
N VAL A 59 -7.26 -5.43 4.38
CA VAL A 59 -8.73 -5.36 4.33
C VAL A 59 -9.17 -6.08 3.06
N TYR A 60 -9.88 -7.20 3.21
CA TYR A 60 -10.42 -7.92 2.07
C TYR A 60 -11.89 -7.53 1.82
N LEU A 61 -12.21 -7.34 0.56
CA LEU A 61 -13.54 -7.03 0.05
C LEU A 61 -14.05 -8.28 -0.68
N ARG A 62 -15.25 -8.77 -0.32
CA ARG A 62 -15.75 -10.04 -0.85
C ARG A 62 -16.66 -9.88 -2.05
N ASP A 63 -17.32 -8.71 -2.13
CA ASP A 63 -18.30 -8.50 -3.17
C ASP A 63 -17.61 -8.43 -4.54
N ILE A 64 -18.27 -9.00 -5.52
CA ILE A 64 -17.86 -8.90 -6.91
C ILE A 64 -18.71 -7.80 -7.52
N SER A 65 -18.04 -6.77 -8.01
CA SER A 65 -18.67 -5.76 -8.84
C SER A 65 -18.03 -5.87 -10.23
N PRO A 66 -18.71 -6.51 -11.19
CA PRO A 66 -18.15 -6.67 -12.51
C PRO A 66 -17.74 -5.34 -13.11
N GLN A 67 -16.46 -5.22 -13.44
CA GLN A 67 -15.87 -4.05 -14.08
C GLN A 67 -15.47 -4.39 -15.51
N ALA A 68 -15.11 -3.39 -16.26
CA ALA A 68 -14.36 -3.50 -17.50
C ALA A 68 -13.21 -2.50 -17.46
N TYR A 69 -12.10 -2.86 -18.05
CA TYR A 69 -11.05 -1.85 -18.23
C TYR A 69 -11.58 -0.72 -19.12
N PRO A 70 -11.26 0.53 -18.81
CA PRO A 70 -11.60 1.67 -19.67
C PRO A 70 -11.05 1.47 -21.09
N ASP A 71 -11.74 2.02 -22.08
CA ASP A 71 -11.23 2.04 -23.46
C ASP A 71 -9.87 2.76 -23.47
N GLY A 72 -8.89 2.15 -24.12
CA GLY A 72 -7.52 2.68 -24.15
C GLY A 72 -6.77 2.55 -22.82
N PHE A 73 -7.21 1.68 -21.91
CA PHE A 73 -6.53 1.47 -20.64
C PHE A 73 -5.07 1.06 -20.85
N MET A 74 -4.16 1.81 -20.23
CA MET A 74 -2.72 1.65 -20.38
C MET A 74 -2.20 1.82 -21.83
N GLU A 75 -2.94 2.55 -22.67
CA GLU A 75 -2.43 3.01 -23.97
C GLU A 75 -1.82 4.41 -23.86
N PRO A 76 -0.75 4.71 -24.64
CA PRO A 76 -0.14 6.01 -24.61
C PRO A 76 -1.08 7.07 -25.18
N THR A 77 -1.31 8.15 -24.42
CA THR A 77 -2.13 9.31 -24.83
C THR A 77 -1.28 10.50 -25.26
N GLY A 78 0.02 10.50 -24.93
CA GLY A 78 0.93 11.61 -25.12
C GLY A 78 0.77 12.74 -24.09
N GLU A 79 -0.03 12.51 -23.04
CA GLU A 79 -0.11 13.42 -21.91
C GLU A 79 1.15 13.35 -21.05
N THR A 80 1.36 14.33 -20.17
CA THR A 80 2.45 14.30 -19.20
C THR A 80 1.93 13.82 -17.87
N ALA A 81 2.58 12.80 -17.29
CA ALA A 81 2.28 12.38 -15.92
C ALA A 81 2.62 13.49 -14.92
N VAL A 82 1.70 13.74 -13.99
CA VAL A 82 1.90 14.71 -12.91
C VAL A 82 1.85 13.98 -11.58
N PHE A 83 2.92 14.11 -10.81
CA PHE A 83 3.02 13.64 -9.44
C PHE A 83 3.22 14.82 -8.49
N ASP A 84 2.82 14.64 -7.25
CA ASP A 84 3.14 15.59 -6.19
C ASP A 84 4.65 15.56 -5.91
N GLU A 85 5.32 16.69 -6.10
CA GLU A 85 6.77 16.82 -5.92
C GLU A 85 7.20 16.48 -4.49
N SER A 86 6.40 16.84 -3.50
CA SER A 86 6.69 16.51 -2.09
C SER A 86 6.61 15.01 -1.86
N ALA A 87 5.63 14.32 -2.45
CA ALA A 87 5.50 12.87 -2.35
C ALA A 87 6.71 12.16 -2.97
N LEU A 88 7.15 12.58 -4.16
CA LEU A 88 8.36 12.03 -4.78
C LEU A 88 9.60 12.27 -3.91
N ALA A 89 9.80 13.50 -3.41
CA ALA A 89 10.94 13.82 -2.56
C ALA A 89 10.97 12.98 -1.26
N TYR A 90 9.81 12.68 -0.67
CA TYR A 90 9.75 11.76 0.49
C TYR A 90 10.03 10.31 0.11
N THR A 91 9.59 9.89 -1.06
CA THR A 91 9.90 8.55 -1.58
C THR A 91 11.40 8.40 -1.78
N GLU A 92 12.07 9.38 -2.39
CA GLU A 92 13.54 9.42 -2.53
C GLU A 92 14.26 9.34 -1.16
N LYS A 93 13.85 10.16 -0.19
CA LYS A 93 14.41 10.11 1.17
C LYS A 93 14.23 8.73 1.82
N SER A 94 13.08 8.09 1.59
CA SER A 94 12.78 6.76 2.13
C SER A 94 13.65 5.68 1.48
N ILE A 95 13.81 5.73 0.15
CA ILE A 95 14.70 4.83 -0.60
C ILE A 95 16.15 5.02 -0.13
N ALA A 96 16.62 6.26 -0.02
CA ALA A 96 17.98 6.55 0.42
C ALA A 96 18.24 6.00 1.84
N LEU A 97 17.28 6.16 2.76
CA LEU A 97 17.37 5.60 4.11
C LEU A 97 17.42 4.07 4.12
N CYS A 98 16.62 3.42 3.28
CA CYS A 98 16.63 1.97 3.14
C CYS A 98 17.99 1.49 2.61
N LYS A 99 18.51 2.13 1.57
CA LYS A 99 19.84 1.81 1.01
C LYS A 99 20.97 2.01 2.02
N GLU A 100 20.94 3.09 2.81
CA GLU A 100 21.89 3.31 3.91
C GLU A 100 21.92 2.14 4.90
N LYS A 101 20.75 1.51 5.10
CA LYS A 101 20.58 0.40 6.04
C LYS A 101 20.75 -0.98 5.40
N GLY A 102 21.07 -1.06 4.10
CA GLY A 102 21.16 -2.32 3.38
C GLY A 102 19.81 -3.04 3.22
N ILE A 103 18.72 -2.27 3.14
CA ILE A 103 17.38 -2.79 2.93
C ILE A 103 17.03 -2.67 1.45
N GLU A 104 16.68 -3.78 0.81
CA GLU A 104 16.18 -3.80 -0.55
C GLU A 104 14.81 -3.13 -0.65
N VAL A 105 14.59 -2.40 -1.75
CA VAL A 105 13.35 -1.64 -1.97
C VAL A 105 12.76 -2.00 -3.31
N VAL A 106 11.48 -2.34 -3.31
CA VAL A 106 10.67 -2.53 -4.51
C VAL A 106 9.53 -1.52 -4.49
N LEU A 107 9.37 -0.76 -5.53
CA LEU A 107 8.20 0.09 -5.74
C LEU A 107 7.09 -0.75 -6.37
N LEU A 108 5.90 -0.70 -5.79
CA LEU A 108 4.74 -1.45 -6.28
C LEU A 108 3.60 -0.50 -6.64
N HIS A 109 3.07 -0.66 -7.84
CA HIS A 109 1.75 -0.14 -8.19
C HIS A 109 0.76 -1.31 -8.22
N LEU A 110 -0.22 -1.28 -7.29
CA LEU A 110 -1.26 -2.30 -7.21
C LEU A 110 -2.38 -2.03 -8.22
N PRO A 111 -3.17 -3.05 -8.64
CA PRO A 111 -4.17 -2.91 -9.69
C PRO A 111 -5.17 -1.78 -9.42
N LYS A 112 -5.27 -0.83 -10.37
CA LYS A 112 -6.14 0.34 -10.26
C LYS A 112 -6.50 0.88 -11.65
N MET A 113 -7.74 0.75 -12.07
CA MET A 113 -8.22 1.11 -13.41
C MET A 113 -8.13 2.61 -13.77
N SER A 114 -7.73 3.46 -12.83
CA SER A 114 -7.45 4.89 -13.07
C SER A 114 -5.95 5.20 -13.25
N TRP A 115 -5.10 4.17 -13.28
CA TRP A 115 -3.69 4.33 -13.61
C TRP A 115 -3.54 4.55 -15.10
N THR A 116 -2.49 5.24 -15.52
CA THR A 116 -2.26 5.55 -16.94
C THR A 116 -0.88 5.12 -17.40
N TYR A 117 -0.73 4.89 -18.69
CA TYR A 117 0.54 4.55 -19.32
C TYR A 117 1.64 5.55 -18.95
N GLU A 118 1.34 6.86 -19.00
CA GLU A 118 2.32 7.91 -18.72
C GLU A 118 2.78 7.90 -17.26
N LYS A 119 1.87 7.58 -16.33
CA LYS A 119 2.24 7.43 -14.91
C LYS A 119 3.12 6.20 -14.69
N SER A 120 2.81 5.09 -15.36
CA SER A 120 3.61 3.88 -15.32
C SER A 120 5.03 4.17 -15.80
N GLN A 121 5.18 4.77 -16.98
CA GLN A 121 6.48 5.12 -17.56
C GLN A 121 7.28 6.11 -16.69
N ALA A 122 6.59 7.09 -16.12
CA ALA A 122 7.25 8.07 -15.25
C ALA A 122 7.74 7.42 -13.93
N MET A 123 6.97 6.47 -13.37
CA MET A 123 7.41 5.72 -12.19
C MET A 123 8.51 4.72 -12.51
N GLU A 124 8.50 4.09 -13.68
CA GLU A 124 9.59 3.25 -14.15
C GLU A 124 10.89 4.06 -14.26
N THR A 125 10.84 5.21 -14.93
CA THR A 125 12.00 6.12 -15.03
C THR A 125 12.50 6.56 -13.64
N PHE A 126 11.58 6.92 -12.74
CA PHE A 126 11.93 7.28 -11.37
C PHE A 126 12.61 6.13 -10.63
N ALA A 127 12.09 4.90 -10.75
CA ALA A 127 12.68 3.72 -10.12
C ALA A 127 14.08 3.42 -10.67
N GLU A 128 14.27 3.54 -11.99
CA GLU A 128 15.60 3.40 -12.63
C GLU A 128 16.59 4.45 -12.10
N GLU A 129 16.18 5.73 -12.02
CA GLU A 129 17.02 6.81 -11.48
C GLU A 129 17.39 6.57 -10.01
N GLN A 130 16.45 6.01 -9.26
CA GLN A 130 16.68 5.63 -7.87
C GLN A 130 17.39 4.29 -7.73
N GLY A 131 17.58 3.50 -8.80
CA GLY A 131 18.21 2.18 -8.79
C GLY A 131 17.48 1.21 -7.85
N VAL A 132 16.17 1.11 -8.00
CA VAL A 132 15.27 0.18 -7.30
C VAL A 132 14.34 -0.49 -8.30
N ASP A 133 13.81 -1.66 -7.95
CA ASP A 133 12.86 -2.35 -8.79
C ASP A 133 11.48 -1.67 -8.76
N TYR A 134 10.78 -1.74 -9.89
CA TYR A 134 9.40 -1.28 -10.02
C TYR A 134 8.51 -2.38 -10.61
N VAL A 135 7.40 -2.66 -9.98
CA VAL A 135 6.39 -3.63 -10.42
C VAL A 135 5.07 -2.89 -10.58
N ASP A 136 4.56 -2.86 -11.81
CA ASP A 136 3.26 -2.26 -12.13
C ASP A 136 2.26 -3.34 -12.55
N PHE A 137 1.30 -3.61 -11.67
CA PHE A 137 0.26 -4.62 -11.90
C PHE A 137 -0.77 -4.22 -12.97
N ASP A 138 -0.73 -3.00 -13.49
CA ASP A 138 -1.61 -2.55 -14.56
C ASP A 138 -0.98 -2.65 -15.95
N THR A 139 0.30 -3.02 -16.07
CA THR A 139 0.88 -3.37 -17.38
C THR A 139 0.21 -4.63 -17.95
N GLU A 140 0.05 -4.69 -19.27
CA GLU A 140 -0.59 -5.83 -19.94
C GLU A 140 0.14 -7.14 -19.64
N GLU A 141 1.47 -7.09 -19.58
CA GLU A 141 2.31 -8.24 -19.28
C GLU A 141 1.98 -8.81 -17.91
N ILE A 142 2.07 -7.99 -16.84
CA ILE A 142 1.84 -8.47 -15.47
C ILE A 142 0.38 -8.85 -15.24
N ARG A 143 -0.58 -8.06 -15.75
CA ARG A 143 -2.00 -8.42 -15.67
C ARG A 143 -2.28 -9.79 -16.26
N THR A 144 -1.65 -10.10 -17.41
CA THR A 144 -1.80 -11.40 -18.08
C THR A 144 -1.17 -12.53 -17.27
N GLN A 145 0.03 -12.31 -16.72
CA GLN A 145 0.70 -13.30 -15.86
C GLN A 145 -0.09 -13.57 -14.57
N VAL A 146 -0.65 -12.56 -13.96
CA VAL A 146 -1.49 -12.66 -12.75
C VAL A 146 -2.85 -13.30 -13.08
N GLY A 147 -3.32 -13.15 -14.32
CA GLY A 147 -4.64 -13.63 -14.75
C GLY A 147 -5.78 -12.82 -14.14
N LEU A 148 -5.62 -11.51 -14.04
CA LEU A 148 -6.68 -10.61 -13.56
C LEU A 148 -7.81 -10.49 -14.58
N ASP A 149 -9.03 -10.76 -14.12
CA ASP A 149 -10.27 -10.59 -14.87
C ASP A 149 -11.10 -9.46 -14.24
N PRO A 150 -11.29 -8.32 -14.92
CA PRO A 150 -12.03 -7.20 -14.36
C PRO A 150 -13.48 -7.52 -14.02
N ALA A 151 -14.08 -8.53 -14.63
CA ALA A 151 -15.44 -8.95 -14.34
C ALA A 151 -15.59 -9.73 -13.03
N VAL A 152 -14.51 -10.26 -12.46
CA VAL A 152 -14.53 -11.19 -11.31
C VAL A 152 -13.65 -10.78 -10.17
N ASP A 153 -12.50 -10.11 -10.46
CA ASP A 153 -11.42 -9.90 -9.50
C ASP A 153 -11.44 -8.51 -8.84
N TYR A 154 -12.39 -7.66 -9.20
CA TYR A 154 -12.47 -6.31 -8.68
C TYR A 154 -13.72 -6.09 -7.83
N TYR A 155 -13.55 -5.27 -6.78
CA TYR A 155 -14.63 -4.73 -5.97
C TYR A 155 -15.15 -3.41 -6.58
N ASP A 156 -14.25 -2.57 -7.04
CA ASP A 156 -14.51 -1.33 -7.78
C ASP A 156 -13.31 -1.02 -8.69
N GLN A 157 -13.32 0.12 -9.35
CA GLN A 157 -12.23 0.53 -10.25
C GLN A 157 -10.88 0.80 -9.56
N GLY A 158 -10.86 0.89 -8.24
CA GLY A 158 -9.67 1.19 -7.45
C GLY A 158 -9.18 0.05 -6.56
N HIS A 159 -9.97 -1.02 -6.45
CA HIS A 159 -9.67 -2.10 -5.50
C HIS A 159 -9.99 -3.48 -6.09
N VAL A 160 -9.04 -4.38 -5.98
CA VAL A 160 -9.31 -5.80 -6.19
C VAL A 160 -10.13 -6.37 -5.02
N ASN A 161 -10.97 -7.35 -5.29
CA ASN A 161 -11.68 -8.10 -4.26
C ASN A 161 -10.80 -9.24 -3.71
N LEU A 162 -11.39 -10.13 -2.89
CA LEU A 162 -10.66 -11.24 -2.28
C LEU A 162 -10.01 -12.16 -3.34
N THR A 163 -10.72 -12.47 -4.43
CA THR A 163 -10.21 -13.34 -5.49
C THR A 163 -9.02 -12.70 -6.21
N GLY A 164 -9.16 -11.43 -6.60
CA GLY A 164 -8.07 -10.68 -7.22
C GLY A 164 -6.88 -10.49 -6.28
N SER A 165 -7.12 -10.27 -4.98
CA SER A 165 -6.03 -10.12 -4.00
C SER A 165 -5.24 -11.41 -3.79
N VAL A 166 -5.87 -12.58 -3.88
CA VAL A 166 -5.16 -13.87 -3.85
C VAL A 166 -4.22 -13.99 -5.04
N LYS A 167 -4.72 -13.75 -6.26
CA LYS A 167 -3.91 -13.81 -7.49
C LYS A 167 -2.71 -12.86 -7.45
N VAL A 168 -2.94 -11.61 -7.05
CA VAL A 168 -1.88 -10.60 -6.89
C VAL A 168 -0.85 -11.05 -5.86
N SER A 169 -1.30 -11.57 -4.71
CA SER A 169 -0.40 -12.00 -3.63
C SER A 169 0.42 -13.24 -4.02
N GLU A 170 -0.16 -14.19 -4.73
CA GLU A 170 0.55 -15.38 -5.23
C GLU A 170 1.62 -15.00 -6.25
N TRP A 171 1.26 -14.14 -7.21
CA TRP A 171 2.24 -13.66 -8.19
C TRP A 171 3.37 -12.88 -7.53
N LEU A 172 3.04 -11.94 -6.64
CA LEU A 172 4.03 -11.13 -5.92
C LEU A 172 4.94 -12.00 -5.03
N GLY A 173 4.37 -12.97 -4.32
CA GLY A 173 5.14 -13.91 -3.51
C GLY A 173 6.16 -14.70 -4.36
N ASN A 174 5.73 -15.20 -5.51
CA ASN A 174 6.61 -15.89 -6.45
C ASN A 174 7.70 -14.97 -7.03
N TYR A 175 7.33 -13.73 -7.39
CA TYR A 175 8.29 -12.73 -7.87
C TYR A 175 9.37 -12.45 -6.82
N LEU A 176 8.96 -12.21 -5.56
CA LEU A 176 9.89 -11.93 -4.48
C LEU A 176 10.82 -13.11 -4.19
N ASP A 177 10.28 -14.33 -4.17
CA ASP A 177 11.06 -15.57 -3.93
C ASP A 177 12.08 -15.84 -5.04
N GLN A 178 11.75 -15.51 -6.29
CA GLN A 178 12.64 -15.70 -7.43
C GLN A 178 13.69 -14.59 -7.59
N THR A 179 13.38 -13.37 -7.13
CA THR A 179 14.21 -12.19 -7.34
C THR A 179 15.16 -11.94 -6.18
N TYR A 180 14.74 -12.27 -4.96
CA TYR A 180 15.47 -11.97 -3.72
C TYR A 180 15.78 -13.26 -2.95
N ASP A 181 16.93 -13.29 -2.27
CA ASP A 181 17.33 -14.39 -1.38
C ASP A 181 16.58 -14.25 -0.03
N LEU A 182 15.30 -14.60 -0.04
CA LEU A 182 14.46 -14.52 1.14
C LEU A 182 14.53 -15.82 1.95
N PRO A 183 14.79 -15.77 3.27
CA PRO A 183 14.80 -16.96 4.09
C PRO A 183 13.39 -17.54 4.25
N ASP A 184 13.26 -18.86 4.13
CA ASP A 184 12.01 -19.57 4.41
C ASP A 184 11.91 -19.90 5.90
N HIS A 185 11.04 -19.21 6.60
CA HIS A 185 10.80 -19.40 8.04
C HIS A 185 9.62 -20.30 8.35
N ARG A 186 9.02 -20.97 7.36
CA ARG A 186 7.91 -21.90 7.58
C ARG A 186 8.36 -23.08 8.43
N GLY A 187 7.59 -23.38 9.46
CA GLY A 187 7.89 -24.46 10.42
C GLY A 187 8.87 -24.09 11.53
N GLU A 188 9.40 -22.86 11.57
CA GLU A 188 10.20 -22.39 12.69
C GLU A 188 9.32 -21.93 13.86
N GLU A 189 9.66 -22.34 15.09
CA GLU A 189 8.89 -22.01 16.30
C GLU A 189 8.71 -20.49 16.50
N ALA A 190 9.73 -19.72 16.18
CA ALA A 190 9.68 -18.25 16.28
C ALA A 190 8.61 -17.60 15.37
N TYR A 191 8.22 -18.28 14.31
CA TYR A 191 7.24 -17.81 13.31
C TYR A 191 5.91 -18.56 13.34
N ALA A 192 5.72 -19.52 14.27
CA ALA A 192 4.51 -20.36 14.37
C ALA A 192 3.20 -19.56 14.44
N GLN A 193 3.24 -18.31 14.93
CA GLN A 193 2.06 -17.45 14.96
C GLN A 193 1.56 -17.11 13.54
N TRP A 194 2.43 -17.05 12.54
CA TRP A 194 2.04 -16.84 11.16
C TRP A 194 1.21 -17.99 10.59
N ASP A 195 1.57 -19.23 10.93
CA ASP A 195 0.83 -20.42 10.50
C ASP A 195 -0.56 -20.45 11.14
N ILE A 196 -0.66 -20.11 12.44
CA ILE A 196 -1.95 -20.00 13.15
C ILE A 196 -2.82 -18.92 12.52
N ASP A 197 -2.25 -17.75 12.22
CA ASP A 197 -2.97 -16.64 11.61
C ASP A 197 -3.42 -16.97 10.19
N LEU A 198 -2.59 -17.69 9.42
CA LEU A 198 -2.94 -18.15 8.08
C LEU A 198 -4.15 -19.08 8.12
N GLN A 199 -4.14 -20.09 9.00
CA GLN A 199 -5.27 -21.00 9.13
C GLN A 199 -6.57 -20.25 9.49
N ALA A 200 -6.49 -19.35 10.48
CA ALA A 200 -7.64 -18.54 10.87
C ALA A 200 -8.10 -17.60 9.76
N TYR A 201 -7.18 -17.11 8.91
CA TYR A 201 -7.50 -16.29 7.75
C TYR A 201 -8.21 -17.12 6.67
N LEU A 202 -7.69 -18.30 6.33
CA LEU A 202 -8.28 -19.21 5.34
C LEU A 202 -9.71 -19.62 5.74
N GLU A 203 -9.90 -20.04 6.99
CA GLU A 203 -11.23 -20.37 7.53
C GLU A 203 -12.20 -19.20 7.43
N ARG A 204 -11.74 -18.00 7.81
CA ARG A 204 -12.58 -16.79 7.81
C ARG A 204 -12.93 -16.32 6.39
N THR A 205 -12.06 -16.54 5.45
CA THR A 205 -12.24 -16.15 4.04
C THR A 205 -12.91 -17.22 3.20
N GLY A 206 -12.91 -18.47 3.64
CA GLY A 206 -13.41 -19.60 2.89
C GLY A 206 -12.49 -20.01 1.73
N LEU A 207 -11.21 -19.72 1.87
CA LEU A 207 -10.15 -20.06 0.90
C LEU A 207 -9.48 -21.43 1.22
N SER A 208 -10.03 -22.20 2.14
CA SER A 208 -9.53 -23.51 2.54
C SER A 208 -9.92 -24.61 1.55
#